data_b3b034357a35921d976cdb5c3c52324b
#
_entry.id   b3b034357a35921d976cdb5c3c52324b
#
_cell.length_a   1.000
_cell.length_b   1.000
_cell.length_c   1.000
_cell.angle_alpha   90.00
_cell.angle_beta   90.00
_cell.angle_gamma   90.00
#
_symmetry.space_group_name_H-M   'P 1'
#
loop_
_entity.id
_entity.type
_entity.pdbx_description
1 polymer ?
#
loop_
_entity_poly.entity_id
_entity_poly.type
_entity_poly.pdbx_seq_one_letter_code
_entity_poly.pdbx_strand_id
1 'polypeptide(L)'
;MTDPRALARAYLEQQRELGTDAVVLPGASEAPASRPAPATPAAGPPPGVGPDLAPGVSPGPAPSPGSGEPLPLPPPGISYDPPSGDLFTKDPIREAASLAAVAGLIASCRKCRLCETRTKTVPGEGAEQARLVVVGEGPGRTEDETGRPFVGQAGDLLTKILAAIDLPREQVYICNIVKCRPPENRTPQYDEVAACLPYLWRQIELVRPKVILAMGSTAAQSLLDAKSALGALRNKVHRFRSIPVVVTYHPAALLRNPNWKKPTWDDVRFARRLLDA
;
A
#
# COMPACT_ATOMS: atom_id res chain seq x y z
N MET A 1 33.57 14.21 21.56
CA MET A 1 33.18 14.41 20.13
C MET A 1 33.74 13.24 19.36
N THR A 2 32.91 12.35 18.91
CA THR A 2 33.31 11.10 18.19
C THR A 2 33.64 11.45 16.75
N ASP A 3 34.83 11.08 16.30
CA ASP A 3 35.32 11.34 14.93
C ASP A 3 34.39 10.65 13.91
N PRO A 4 33.78 11.39 12.96
CA PRO A 4 32.91 10.84 11.95
C PRO A 4 33.54 9.75 11.07
N ARG A 5 34.87 9.81 10.91
CA ARG A 5 35.63 8.81 10.15
C ARG A 5 35.81 7.49 10.90
N ALA A 6 35.88 7.55 12.24
CA ALA A 6 35.94 6.35 13.07
C ALA A 6 34.55 5.61 13.05
N LEU A 7 33.45 6.37 13.06
CA LEU A 7 32.10 5.82 12.96
C LEU A 7 31.86 5.14 11.60
N ALA A 8 32.32 5.77 10.51
CA ALA A 8 32.19 5.21 9.17
C ALA A 8 33.03 3.92 8.99
N ARG A 9 34.23 3.84 9.60
CA ARG A 9 35.04 2.62 9.58
C ARG A 9 34.38 1.48 10.34
N ALA A 10 33.87 1.73 11.55
CA ALA A 10 33.14 0.71 12.33
C ALA A 10 31.90 0.19 11.60
N TYR A 11 31.18 1.06 10.91
CA TYR A 11 30.03 0.68 10.09
C TYR A 11 30.44 -0.22 8.91
N LEU A 12 31.54 0.10 8.21
CA LEU A 12 32.03 -0.70 7.08
C LEU A 12 32.55 -2.07 7.53
N GLU A 13 33.19 -2.16 8.70
CA GLU A 13 33.62 -3.44 9.29
C GLU A 13 32.43 -4.31 9.67
N GLN A 14 31.41 -3.74 10.28
CA GLN A 14 30.18 -4.44 10.60
C GLN A 14 29.43 -4.97 9.34
N GLN A 15 29.44 -4.21 8.24
CA GLN A 15 28.84 -4.65 6.98
C GLN A 15 29.62 -5.81 6.35
N ARG A 16 30.95 -5.85 6.46
CA ARG A 16 31.79 -6.96 6.02
C ARG A 16 31.55 -8.24 6.81
N GLU A 17 31.39 -8.15 8.11
CA GLU A 17 31.05 -9.29 8.98
C GLU A 17 29.67 -9.89 8.67
N LEU A 18 28.74 -9.06 8.14
CA LEU A 18 27.41 -9.46 7.71
C LEU A 18 27.35 -10.00 6.26
N GLY A 19 28.50 -10.13 5.59
CA GLY A 19 28.62 -10.76 4.26
C GLY A 19 28.08 -9.88 3.10
N THR A 20 28.05 -8.56 3.26
CA THR A 20 27.67 -7.62 2.20
C THR A 20 28.89 -6.97 1.55
N ASP A 21 29.39 -7.55 0.45
CA ASP A 21 30.59 -7.08 -0.28
C ASP A 21 30.34 -5.90 -1.27
N ALA A 22 29.20 -5.23 -1.23
CA ALA A 22 28.90 -4.14 -2.14
C ALA A 22 28.42 -2.88 -1.41
N VAL A 23 29.36 -2.00 -1.05
CA VAL A 23 29.03 -0.59 -0.75
C VAL A 23 29.17 0.21 -2.04
N VAL A 24 28.04 0.54 -2.67
CA VAL A 24 28.01 1.50 -3.78
C VAL A 24 28.10 2.90 -3.17
N LEU A 25 29.30 3.49 -3.21
CA LEU A 25 29.48 4.92 -2.94
C LEU A 25 28.88 5.70 -4.11
N PRO A 26 28.11 6.79 -3.87
CA PRO A 26 27.67 7.66 -4.94
C PRO A 26 28.90 8.25 -5.63
N GLY A 27 29.11 7.86 -6.88
CA GLY A 27 30.21 8.27 -7.71
C GLY A 27 30.16 9.76 -8.02
N ALA A 28 31.31 10.36 -8.14
CA ALA A 28 31.53 11.71 -8.62
C ALA A 28 30.88 11.91 -9.99
N SER A 29 30.26 13.09 -10.17
CA SER A 29 29.62 13.60 -11.37
C SER A 29 30.49 13.39 -12.62
N GLU A 30 30.02 12.57 -13.54
CA GLU A 30 30.41 12.65 -14.95
C GLU A 30 29.58 13.73 -15.64
N ALA A 31 30.27 14.56 -16.44
CA ALA A 31 29.70 15.67 -17.17
C ALA A 31 28.64 15.19 -18.18
N PRO A 32 27.61 16.02 -18.49
CA PRO A 32 26.52 15.61 -19.37
C PRO A 32 26.97 15.47 -20.81
N ALA A 33 26.76 14.29 -21.40
CA ALA A 33 26.88 14.04 -22.83
C ALA A 33 25.78 14.85 -23.58
N SER A 34 26.17 15.46 -24.68
CA SER A 34 25.39 16.31 -25.55
C SER A 34 24.06 15.68 -26.00
N ARG A 35 22.97 16.45 -25.86
CA ARG A 35 21.63 16.11 -26.37
C ARG A 35 21.62 16.04 -27.89
N PRO A 36 21.01 15.01 -28.50
CA PRO A 36 20.66 15.05 -29.91
C PRO A 36 19.46 16.01 -30.15
N ALA A 37 19.47 16.68 -31.30
CA ALA A 37 18.46 17.64 -31.73
C ALA A 37 17.07 17.01 -31.87
N PRO A 38 15.98 17.79 -31.74
CA PRO A 38 14.62 17.30 -31.85
C PRO A 38 14.28 16.92 -33.30
N ALA A 39 13.74 15.70 -33.47
CA ALA A 39 13.20 15.24 -34.74
C ALA A 39 11.88 15.97 -35.06
N THR A 40 11.73 16.37 -36.30
CA THR A 40 10.56 17.01 -36.91
C THR A 40 9.32 16.07 -36.83
N PRO A 41 8.12 16.57 -36.53
CA PRO A 41 6.94 15.71 -36.48
C PRO A 41 6.51 15.29 -37.88
N ALA A 42 6.35 13.98 -38.07
CA ALA A 42 5.78 13.39 -39.27
C ALA A 42 4.26 13.66 -39.35
N ALA A 43 3.79 13.92 -40.55
CA ALA A 43 2.40 14.22 -40.90
C ALA A 43 1.44 13.09 -40.46
N GLY A 44 0.26 13.49 -39.95
CA GLY A 44 -0.82 12.60 -39.57
C GLY A 44 -1.48 11.89 -40.76
N PRO A 45 -2.13 10.74 -40.53
CA PRO A 45 -2.87 10.02 -41.56
C PRO A 45 -4.20 10.73 -41.93
N PRO A 46 -4.71 10.47 -43.15
CA PRO A 46 -5.93 11.14 -43.67
C PRO A 46 -7.20 10.63 -42.96
N PRO A 47 -8.29 11.44 -42.97
CA PRO A 47 -9.55 11.06 -42.36
C PRO A 47 -10.38 10.15 -43.28
N GLY A 48 -10.99 9.14 -42.69
CA GLY A 48 -12.08 8.43 -43.34
C GLY A 48 -11.90 6.91 -43.33
N VAL A 49 -12.69 6.26 -42.54
CA VAL A 49 -13.60 5.14 -42.69
C VAL A 49 -13.92 4.60 -41.30
N GLY A 50 -15.14 4.83 -40.83
CA GLY A 50 -15.66 4.25 -39.61
C GLY A 50 -15.86 2.73 -39.75
N PRO A 51 -15.58 1.97 -38.71
CA PRO A 51 -15.99 0.55 -38.71
C PRO A 51 -17.45 0.42 -38.34
N ASP A 52 -18.18 -0.31 -39.20
CA ASP A 52 -19.55 -0.78 -38.99
C ASP A 52 -19.69 -1.47 -37.63
N LEU A 53 -20.73 -1.06 -36.90
CA LEU A 53 -21.21 -1.73 -35.72
C LEU A 53 -21.84 -3.05 -36.07
N ALA A 54 -21.17 -4.15 -35.80
CA ALA A 54 -21.80 -5.47 -35.81
C ALA A 54 -22.74 -5.60 -34.58
N PRO A 55 -23.97 -6.07 -34.76
CA PRO A 55 -24.93 -6.20 -33.65
C PRO A 55 -24.69 -7.44 -32.81
N GLY A 56 -24.71 -7.26 -31.50
CA GLY A 56 -25.20 -8.26 -30.57
C GLY A 56 -24.22 -9.38 -30.16
N VAL A 57 -23.30 -9.10 -29.24
CA VAL A 57 -22.83 -10.12 -28.29
C VAL A 57 -23.35 -9.76 -26.91
N SER A 58 -24.41 -10.44 -26.50
CA SER A 58 -24.89 -10.40 -25.11
C SER A 58 -23.76 -10.87 -24.19
N PRO A 59 -23.50 -10.21 -23.04
CA PRO A 59 -22.58 -10.73 -22.05
C PRO A 59 -23.11 -12.08 -21.56
N GLY A 60 -22.35 -13.14 -21.79
CA GLY A 60 -22.65 -14.46 -21.25
C GLY A 60 -22.72 -14.43 -19.73
N PRO A 61 -23.50 -15.34 -19.11
CA PRO A 61 -23.64 -15.41 -17.67
C PRO A 61 -22.28 -15.55 -17.00
N ALA A 62 -22.09 -14.82 -15.90
CA ALA A 62 -20.90 -14.95 -15.06
C ALA A 62 -20.70 -16.43 -14.69
N PRO A 63 -19.47 -16.97 -14.73
CA PRO A 63 -19.22 -18.36 -14.36
C PRO A 63 -19.68 -18.57 -12.93
N SER A 64 -20.60 -19.54 -12.74
CA SER A 64 -21.05 -20.00 -11.44
C SER A 64 -19.85 -20.41 -10.58
N PRO A 65 -19.88 -20.18 -9.25
CA PRO A 65 -18.82 -20.65 -8.37
C PRO A 65 -18.77 -22.18 -8.45
N GLY A 66 -17.82 -22.70 -9.22
CA GLY A 66 -17.58 -24.12 -9.32
C GLY A 66 -17.27 -24.69 -7.95
N SER A 67 -17.92 -25.81 -7.60
CA SER A 67 -17.63 -26.69 -6.48
C SER A 67 -16.25 -27.36 -6.68
N GLY A 68 -15.19 -26.53 -6.61
CA GLY A 68 -13.81 -26.98 -6.64
C GLY A 68 -13.33 -27.21 -5.23
N GLU A 69 -12.62 -28.30 -5.02
CA GLU A 69 -11.84 -28.57 -3.80
C GLU A 69 -11.19 -27.31 -3.25
N PRO A 70 -11.24 -27.05 -1.93
CA PRO A 70 -10.61 -25.87 -1.36
C PRO A 70 -9.13 -25.88 -1.70
N LEU A 71 -8.71 -24.89 -2.51
CA LEU A 71 -7.29 -24.71 -2.85
C LEU A 71 -6.45 -24.70 -1.57
N PRO A 72 -5.32 -25.39 -1.52
CA PRO A 72 -4.48 -25.44 -0.33
C PRO A 72 -4.12 -24.01 0.12
N LEU A 73 -3.98 -23.83 1.44
CA LEU A 73 -3.55 -22.55 2.00
C LEU A 73 -2.13 -22.27 1.50
N PRO A 74 -1.83 -21.03 1.07
CA PRO A 74 -0.48 -20.64 0.73
C PRO A 74 0.49 -20.86 1.90
N PRO A 75 1.78 -21.04 1.61
CA PRO A 75 2.79 -21.22 2.63
C PRO A 75 2.86 -20.02 3.59
N PRO A 76 3.34 -20.21 4.82
CA PRO A 76 3.55 -19.13 5.76
C PRO A 76 4.59 -18.15 5.23
N GLY A 77 4.36 -16.86 5.49
CA GLY A 77 5.23 -15.76 5.14
C GLY A 77 5.93 -15.17 6.37
N ILE A 78 6.19 -13.87 6.32
CA ILE A 78 6.81 -13.09 7.39
C ILE A 78 5.81 -12.91 8.53
N SER A 79 6.27 -13.05 9.79
CA SER A 79 5.55 -12.60 10.98
C SER A 79 6.26 -11.38 11.54
N TYR A 80 5.54 -10.28 11.71
CA TYR A 80 6.06 -9.03 12.23
C TYR A 80 5.25 -8.55 13.44
N ASP A 81 5.94 -8.31 14.53
CA ASP A 81 5.41 -7.71 15.74
C ASP A 81 6.06 -6.33 15.92
N PRO A 82 5.32 -5.23 15.74
CA PRO A 82 5.87 -3.92 15.95
C PRO A 82 6.30 -3.74 17.40
N PRO A 83 7.38 -2.96 17.65
CA PRO A 83 7.88 -2.77 19.00
C PRO A 83 6.78 -2.22 19.91
N SER A 84 6.60 -2.86 21.06
CA SER A 84 5.85 -2.30 22.16
C SER A 84 6.64 -1.07 22.63
N GLY A 85 6.07 0.15 22.50
CA GLY A 85 6.77 1.34 22.96
C GLY A 85 7.12 1.30 24.43
N ASP A 86 7.93 2.25 24.85
CA ASP A 86 8.28 2.45 26.25
C ASP A 86 7.02 2.56 27.13
N LEU A 87 6.94 1.68 28.12
CA LEU A 87 5.82 1.65 29.08
C LEU A 87 5.73 2.91 29.93
N PHE A 88 6.82 3.68 30.00
CA PHE A 88 6.93 4.89 30.83
C PHE A 88 6.63 6.17 30.06
N THR A 89 6.53 6.14 28.74
CA THR A 89 6.24 7.30 27.90
C THR A 89 4.76 7.32 27.55
N LYS A 90 4.03 8.35 28.01
CA LYS A 90 2.66 8.60 27.58
C LYS A 90 2.65 8.95 26.09
N ASP A 91 2.03 8.11 25.28
CA ASP A 91 1.84 8.34 23.85
C ASP A 91 0.36 8.56 23.55
N PRO A 92 -0.05 9.80 23.20
CA PRO A 92 -1.45 10.10 22.89
C PRO A 92 -2.07 9.19 21.83
N ILE A 93 -1.26 8.67 20.90
CA ILE A 93 -1.76 7.74 19.87
C ILE A 93 -2.17 6.42 20.50
N ARG A 94 -1.39 5.90 21.45
CA ARG A 94 -1.68 4.65 22.15
C ARG A 94 -2.85 4.79 23.11
N GLU A 95 -2.99 5.95 23.72
CA GLU A 95 -4.08 6.26 24.67
C GLU A 95 -5.41 6.54 23.94
N ALA A 96 -5.39 6.81 22.63
CA ALA A 96 -6.60 7.07 21.85
C ALA A 96 -7.56 5.87 21.91
N ALA A 97 -8.72 6.03 22.54
CA ALA A 97 -9.67 4.95 22.81
C ALA A 97 -10.60 4.61 21.63
N SER A 98 -10.61 5.42 20.57
CA SER A 98 -11.50 5.24 19.40
C SER A 98 -10.84 5.66 18.11
N LEU A 99 -11.36 5.20 16.97
CA LEU A 99 -10.94 5.65 15.64
C LEU A 99 -11.13 7.14 15.44
N ALA A 100 -12.19 7.72 16.02
CA ALA A 100 -12.44 9.16 16.00
C ALA A 100 -11.34 9.93 16.76
N ALA A 101 -10.90 9.43 17.92
CA ALA A 101 -9.79 10.02 18.67
C ALA A 101 -8.48 9.96 17.86
N VAL A 102 -8.17 8.82 17.22
CA VAL A 102 -7.01 8.70 16.32
C VAL A 102 -7.12 9.69 15.16
N ALA A 103 -8.29 9.82 14.52
CA ALA A 103 -8.52 10.77 13.43
C ALA A 103 -8.28 12.23 13.87
N GLY A 104 -8.71 12.60 15.10
CA GLY A 104 -8.43 13.91 15.69
C GLY A 104 -6.94 14.19 15.85
N LEU A 105 -6.18 13.20 16.32
CA LEU A 105 -4.71 13.31 16.42
C LEU A 105 -4.04 13.43 15.04
N ILE A 106 -4.55 12.71 14.03
CA ILE A 106 -4.07 12.79 12.65
C ILE A 106 -4.35 14.18 12.06
N ALA A 107 -5.52 14.75 12.30
CA ALA A 107 -5.91 16.06 11.77
C ALA A 107 -4.92 17.17 12.15
N SER A 108 -4.42 17.17 13.38
CA SER A 108 -3.45 18.13 13.91
C SER A 108 -1.99 17.71 13.77
N CYS A 109 -1.70 16.53 13.16
CA CYS A 109 -0.36 15.96 13.13
C CYS A 109 0.62 16.81 12.30
N ARG A 110 1.82 17.03 12.86
CA ARG A 110 2.97 17.71 12.22
C ARG A 110 4.28 16.92 12.36
N LYS A 111 4.20 15.58 12.46
CA LYS A 111 5.37 14.71 12.73
C LYS A 111 6.31 14.52 11.53
N CYS A 112 5.87 14.85 10.30
CA CYS A 112 6.71 14.76 9.11
C CYS A 112 6.36 15.89 8.11
N ARG A 113 7.22 16.10 7.14
CA ARG A 113 7.10 17.17 6.13
C ARG A 113 5.81 17.09 5.27
N LEU A 114 5.14 15.95 5.17
CA LEU A 114 3.90 15.85 4.40
C LEU A 114 2.78 16.73 4.95
N CYS A 115 2.89 17.21 6.20
CA CYS A 115 1.94 18.15 6.76
C CYS A 115 1.98 19.55 6.12
N GLU A 116 3.07 19.89 5.44
CA GLU A 116 3.29 21.21 4.83
C GLU A 116 2.55 21.36 3.48
N THR A 117 2.35 20.24 2.78
CA THR A 117 1.83 20.23 1.41
C THR A 117 0.45 19.61 1.26
N ARG A 118 -0.06 18.94 2.30
CA ARG A 118 -1.41 18.36 2.27
C ARG A 118 -2.50 19.44 2.30
N THR A 119 -3.60 19.16 1.62
CA THR A 119 -4.85 19.94 1.75
C THR A 119 -5.64 19.43 2.97
N LYS A 120 -5.86 18.13 3.05
CA LYS A 120 -6.52 17.45 4.18
C LYS A 120 -5.74 16.22 4.61
N THR A 121 -5.95 15.81 5.84
CA THR A 121 -5.55 14.46 6.28
C THR A 121 -6.57 13.43 5.84
N VAL A 122 -6.10 12.20 5.62
CA VAL A 122 -6.93 11.05 5.23
C VAL A 122 -6.74 9.96 6.30
N PRO A 123 -7.48 10.02 7.41
CA PRO A 123 -7.28 9.09 8.51
C PRO A 123 -7.62 7.66 8.16
N GLY A 124 -8.67 7.45 7.41
CA GLY A 124 -9.28 6.17 7.07
C GLY A 124 -10.79 6.24 7.25
N GLU A 125 -11.52 5.28 6.69
CA GLU A 125 -12.99 5.20 6.81
C GLU A 125 -13.49 3.75 6.73
N GLY A 126 -14.69 3.51 7.22
CA GLY A 126 -15.38 2.23 7.15
C GLY A 126 -15.89 1.75 8.50
N ALA A 127 -16.23 0.46 8.59
CA ALA A 127 -16.77 -0.12 9.82
C ALA A 127 -15.71 -0.16 10.93
N GLU A 128 -16.08 0.29 12.13
CA GLU A 128 -15.18 0.27 13.30
C GLU A 128 -14.83 -1.15 13.77
N GLN A 129 -15.70 -2.12 13.49
CA GLN A 129 -15.51 -3.54 13.78
C GLN A 129 -15.38 -4.37 12.49
N ALA A 130 -14.68 -3.81 11.50
CA ALA A 130 -14.48 -4.47 10.22
C ALA A 130 -13.70 -5.78 10.38
N ARG A 131 -14.20 -6.85 9.73
CA ARG A 131 -13.45 -8.12 9.66
C ARG A 131 -12.24 -8.03 8.74
N LEU A 132 -12.24 -7.12 7.76
CA LEU A 132 -11.17 -6.85 6.81
C LEU A 132 -10.69 -5.40 6.94
N VAL A 133 -9.39 -5.21 7.11
CA VAL A 133 -8.73 -3.92 6.96
C VAL A 133 -7.96 -3.91 5.64
N VAL A 134 -8.22 -2.89 4.81
CA VAL A 134 -7.48 -2.65 3.57
C VAL A 134 -6.46 -1.55 3.82
N VAL A 135 -5.20 -1.81 3.51
CA VAL A 135 -4.09 -0.87 3.70
C VAL A 135 -3.45 -0.55 2.36
N GLY A 136 -3.50 0.72 1.96
CA GLY A 136 -2.79 1.25 0.80
C GLY A 136 -1.52 2.00 1.15
N GLU A 137 -0.90 2.65 0.17
CA GLU A 137 0.33 3.42 0.32
C GLU A 137 0.08 4.79 0.96
N GLY A 138 -0.66 5.64 0.32
CA GLY A 138 -0.91 7.01 0.72
C GLY A 138 -2.04 7.66 -0.09
N PRO A 139 -2.54 8.83 0.35
CA PRO A 139 -3.56 9.58 -0.38
C PRO A 139 -3.06 10.08 -1.73
N GLY A 140 -3.90 9.99 -2.77
CA GLY A 140 -3.76 10.71 -4.02
C GLY A 140 -4.40 12.12 -3.96
N ARG A 141 -4.51 12.79 -5.12
CA ARG A 141 -5.09 14.15 -5.21
C ARG A 141 -6.54 14.18 -4.70
N THR A 142 -7.39 13.29 -5.20
CA THR A 142 -8.82 13.27 -4.86
C THR A 142 -9.03 12.97 -3.37
N GLU A 143 -8.21 12.09 -2.82
CA GLU A 143 -8.22 11.76 -1.40
C GLU A 143 -7.78 12.96 -0.53
N ASP A 144 -6.76 13.70 -0.95
CA ASP A 144 -6.26 14.90 -0.28
C ASP A 144 -7.30 16.04 -0.29
N GLU A 145 -8.04 16.19 -1.39
CA GLU A 145 -9.11 17.18 -1.53
C GLU A 145 -10.36 16.84 -0.70
N THR A 146 -10.70 15.55 -0.62
CA THR A 146 -11.92 15.08 0.06
C THR A 146 -11.71 14.72 1.52
N GLY A 147 -10.51 14.27 1.91
CA GLY A 147 -10.20 13.71 3.22
C GLY A 147 -10.62 12.24 3.37
N ARG A 148 -10.99 11.56 2.26
CA ARG A 148 -11.48 10.16 2.26
C ARG A 148 -10.51 9.24 1.52
N PRO A 149 -10.22 8.03 2.00
CA PRO A 149 -9.31 7.10 1.36
C PRO A 149 -9.94 6.42 0.14
N PHE A 150 -9.17 6.21 -0.92
CA PHE A 150 -9.58 5.45 -2.10
C PHE A 150 -10.91 5.94 -2.71
N VAL A 151 -10.99 7.19 -3.11
CA VAL A 151 -12.16 7.83 -3.76
C VAL A 151 -11.89 8.33 -5.19
N GLY A 152 -10.64 8.22 -5.68
CA GLY A 152 -10.30 8.41 -7.08
C GLY A 152 -10.49 7.12 -7.90
N GLN A 153 -10.01 7.11 -9.15
CA GLN A 153 -10.12 5.95 -10.07
C GLN A 153 -9.63 4.62 -9.47
N ALA A 154 -8.54 4.66 -8.69
CA ALA A 154 -8.05 3.49 -7.96
C ALA A 154 -9.05 3.02 -6.89
N GLY A 155 -9.74 3.96 -6.25
CA GLY A 155 -10.79 3.70 -5.27
C GLY A 155 -12.04 3.07 -5.88
N ASP A 156 -12.46 3.54 -7.06
CA ASP A 156 -13.58 2.94 -7.80
C ASP A 156 -13.28 1.47 -8.15
N LEU A 157 -12.04 1.20 -8.57
CA LEU A 157 -11.62 -0.18 -8.83
C LEU A 157 -11.58 -1.01 -7.54
N LEU A 158 -11.08 -0.47 -6.42
CA LEU A 158 -11.13 -1.14 -5.13
C LEU A 158 -12.56 -1.49 -4.72
N THR A 159 -13.50 -0.56 -4.86
CA THR A 159 -14.92 -0.78 -4.56
C THR A 159 -15.49 -1.95 -5.38
N LYS A 160 -15.15 -2.03 -6.68
CA LYS A 160 -15.56 -3.15 -7.53
C LYS A 160 -14.91 -4.47 -7.10
N ILE A 161 -13.63 -4.45 -6.70
CA ILE A 161 -12.91 -5.64 -6.20
C ILE A 161 -13.58 -6.16 -4.92
N LEU A 162 -13.87 -5.28 -3.98
CA LEU A 162 -14.52 -5.65 -2.72
C LEU A 162 -15.94 -6.19 -2.94
N ALA A 163 -16.74 -5.54 -3.76
CA ALA A 163 -18.08 -6.01 -4.12
C ALA A 163 -18.06 -7.41 -4.75
N ALA A 164 -17.05 -7.71 -5.57
CA ALA A 164 -16.91 -9.01 -6.23
C ALA A 164 -16.58 -10.18 -5.28
N ILE A 165 -16.23 -9.89 -4.02
CA ILE A 165 -16.04 -10.89 -2.95
C ILE A 165 -17.09 -10.75 -1.84
N ASP A 166 -18.24 -10.14 -2.14
CA ASP A 166 -19.34 -9.92 -1.19
C ASP A 166 -18.94 -9.18 0.09
N LEU A 167 -18.08 -8.19 -0.04
CA LEU A 167 -17.65 -7.28 1.02
C LEU A 167 -17.86 -5.82 0.58
N PRO A 168 -19.06 -5.27 0.75
CA PRO A 168 -19.33 -3.86 0.46
C PRO A 168 -18.34 -2.94 1.18
N ARG A 169 -17.97 -1.83 0.55
CA ARG A 169 -17.00 -0.88 1.07
C ARG A 169 -17.29 -0.44 2.51
N GLU A 170 -18.56 -0.33 2.85
CA GLU A 170 -19.04 0.11 4.17
C GLU A 170 -18.81 -0.92 5.28
N GLN A 171 -18.56 -2.19 4.92
CA GLN A 171 -18.29 -3.28 5.86
C GLN A 171 -16.80 -3.52 6.12
N VAL A 172 -15.93 -2.86 5.39
CA VAL A 172 -14.48 -2.94 5.56
C VAL A 172 -13.95 -1.64 6.14
N TYR A 173 -12.75 -1.67 6.74
CA TYR A 173 -12.05 -0.45 7.12
C TYR A 173 -10.91 -0.21 6.14
N ILE A 174 -10.86 0.97 5.53
CA ILE A 174 -9.91 1.33 4.47
C ILE A 174 -9.02 2.46 4.97
N CYS A 175 -7.72 2.29 4.88
CA CYS A 175 -6.74 3.29 5.26
C CYS A 175 -5.45 3.17 4.45
N ASN A 176 -4.47 4.01 4.74
CA ASN A 176 -3.15 4.00 4.09
C ASN A 176 -2.04 3.98 5.12
N ILE A 177 -0.82 3.65 4.71
CA ILE A 177 0.41 3.76 5.52
C ILE A 177 0.59 5.21 5.96
N VAL A 178 0.64 6.16 5.02
CA VAL A 178 0.70 7.58 5.35
C VAL A 178 -0.68 8.24 5.24
N LYS A 179 -0.94 9.22 6.13
CA LYS A 179 -2.25 9.89 6.24
C LYS A 179 -2.30 11.24 5.51
N CYS A 180 -1.21 11.62 4.88
CA CYS A 180 -1.05 12.86 4.12
C CYS A 180 -0.54 12.52 2.73
N ARG A 181 -0.95 13.29 1.72
CA ARG A 181 -0.53 13.10 0.33
C ARG A 181 0.93 13.48 0.15
N PRO A 182 1.78 12.58 -0.37
CA PRO A 182 3.13 12.96 -0.81
C PRO A 182 3.06 13.88 -2.05
N PRO A 183 3.96 14.88 -2.18
CA PRO A 183 4.03 15.73 -3.36
C PRO A 183 4.05 14.91 -4.66
N GLU A 184 3.26 15.30 -5.65
CA GLU A 184 3.14 14.64 -6.96
C GLU A 184 2.79 13.14 -6.89
N ASN A 185 2.22 12.68 -5.79
CA ASN A 185 1.92 11.27 -5.50
C ASN A 185 3.17 10.36 -5.57
N ARG A 186 4.36 10.89 -5.20
CA ARG A 186 5.55 10.04 -5.09
C ARG A 186 5.40 9.00 -3.97
N THR A 187 6.20 7.97 -4.01
CA THR A 187 6.30 7.03 -2.89
C THR A 187 6.72 7.77 -1.61
N PRO A 188 6.08 7.51 -0.46
CA PRO A 188 6.47 8.06 0.83
C PRO A 188 7.91 7.69 1.19
N GLN A 189 8.64 8.61 1.82
CA GLN A 189 9.98 8.36 2.31
C GLN A 189 9.96 7.60 3.64
N TYR A 190 11.09 6.98 3.99
CA TYR A 190 11.18 6.16 5.19
C TYR A 190 10.81 6.92 6.47
N ASP A 191 11.29 8.15 6.64
CA ASP A 191 10.97 9.02 7.77
C ASP A 191 9.47 9.39 7.83
N GLU A 192 8.82 9.60 6.67
CA GLU A 192 7.39 9.89 6.56
C GLU A 192 6.56 8.66 6.97
N VAL A 193 6.99 7.48 6.52
CA VAL A 193 6.38 6.20 6.90
C VAL A 193 6.54 5.95 8.40
N ALA A 194 7.77 6.04 8.92
CA ALA A 194 8.08 5.79 10.34
C ALA A 194 7.29 6.71 11.28
N ALA A 195 7.15 8.00 10.92
CA ALA A 195 6.37 8.96 11.69
C ALA A 195 4.85 8.67 11.68
N CYS A 196 4.35 7.97 10.65
CA CYS A 196 2.92 7.75 10.43
C CYS A 196 2.43 6.36 10.85
N LEU A 197 3.30 5.33 10.83
CA LEU A 197 2.97 3.95 11.20
C LEU A 197 2.29 3.79 12.57
N PRO A 198 2.66 4.52 13.64
CA PRO A 198 1.98 4.40 14.94
C PRO A 198 0.46 4.64 14.87
N TYR A 199 0.00 5.56 14.00
CA TYR A 199 -1.43 5.77 13.78
C TYR A 199 -2.09 4.55 13.15
N LEU A 200 -1.47 3.95 12.13
CA LEU A 200 -2.00 2.74 11.49
C LEU A 200 -2.05 1.57 12.47
N TRP A 201 -1.00 1.36 13.25
CA TRP A 201 -0.98 0.30 14.27
C TRP A 201 -2.12 0.45 15.26
N ARG A 202 -2.35 1.70 15.75
CA ARG A 202 -3.46 1.96 16.66
C ARG A 202 -4.83 1.73 16.00
N GLN A 203 -5.00 2.10 14.74
CA GLN A 203 -6.22 1.82 13.99
C GLN A 203 -6.48 0.32 13.90
N ILE A 204 -5.46 -0.48 13.54
CA ILE A 204 -5.58 -1.95 13.48
C ILE A 204 -5.94 -2.53 14.86
N GLU A 205 -5.32 -2.03 15.94
CA GLU A 205 -5.63 -2.46 17.31
C GLU A 205 -7.08 -2.17 17.72
N LEU A 206 -7.62 -1.04 17.30
CA LEU A 206 -9.01 -0.65 17.61
C LEU A 206 -10.02 -1.43 16.78
N VAL A 207 -9.77 -1.61 15.49
CA VAL A 207 -10.64 -2.36 14.56
C VAL A 207 -10.62 -3.85 14.88
N ARG A 208 -9.48 -4.43 15.25
CA ARG A 208 -9.28 -5.87 15.52
C ARG A 208 -9.77 -6.77 14.39
N PRO A 209 -9.26 -6.57 13.16
CA PRO A 209 -9.73 -7.32 12.00
C PRO A 209 -9.32 -8.80 12.07
N LYS A 210 -10.05 -9.66 11.35
CA LYS A 210 -9.63 -11.05 11.12
C LYS A 210 -8.51 -11.15 10.07
N VAL A 211 -8.50 -10.26 9.08
CA VAL A 211 -7.54 -10.26 7.97
C VAL A 211 -7.15 -8.82 7.62
N ILE A 212 -5.91 -8.63 7.22
CA ILE A 212 -5.40 -7.39 6.62
C ILE A 212 -5.08 -7.65 5.15
N LEU A 213 -5.56 -6.81 4.25
CA LEU A 213 -5.23 -6.81 2.83
C LEU A 213 -4.27 -5.64 2.53
N ALA A 214 -2.99 -5.94 2.35
CA ALA A 214 -1.96 -4.95 2.02
C ALA A 214 -1.86 -4.79 0.49
N MET A 215 -2.15 -3.57 0.01
CA MET A 215 -2.21 -3.26 -1.41
C MET A 215 -0.97 -2.49 -1.88
N GLY A 216 -0.11 -3.18 -2.65
CA GLY A 216 1.13 -2.63 -3.22
C GLY A 216 2.36 -2.86 -2.35
N SER A 217 3.53 -2.55 -2.93
CA SER A 217 4.83 -2.80 -2.30
C SER A 217 5.02 -1.99 -1.02
N THR A 218 4.72 -0.70 -1.04
CA THR A 218 4.90 0.18 0.13
C THR A 218 4.03 -0.26 1.30
N ALA A 219 2.76 -0.62 1.05
CA ALA A 219 1.87 -1.11 2.10
C ALA A 219 2.40 -2.42 2.71
N ALA A 220 2.78 -3.39 1.86
CA ALA A 220 3.28 -4.67 2.32
C ALA A 220 4.62 -4.55 3.07
N GLN A 221 5.57 -3.82 2.50
CA GLN A 221 6.92 -3.65 3.08
C GLN A 221 6.86 -2.90 4.42
N SER A 222 6.08 -1.81 4.49
CA SER A 222 5.96 -1.01 5.72
C SER A 222 5.21 -1.75 6.84
N LEU A 223 4.18 -2.53 6.49
CA LEU A 223 3.40 -3.28 7.48
C LEU A 223 4.16 -4.49 8.03
N LEU A 224 5.01 -5.11 7.21
CA LEU A 224 5.74 -6.34 7.54
C LEU A 224 7.22 -6.09 7.89
N ASP A 225 7.65 -4.83 7.88
CA ASP A 225 9.06 -4.43 8.02
C ASP A 225 9.99 -5.25 7.07
N ALA A 226 9.58 -5.36 5.82
CA ALA A 226 10.22 -6.23 4.83
C ALA A 226 10.86 -5.43 3.71
N LYS A 227 12.04 -5.87 3.23
CA LYS A 227 12.73 -5.29 2.07
C LYS A 227 12.45 -6.05 0.77
N SER A 228 11.69 -7.15 0.84
CA SER A 228 11.41 -8.02 -0.29
C SER A 228 10.53 -7.34 -1.34
N ALA A 229 10.76 -7.66 -2.62
CA ALA A 229 9.90 -7.20 -3.71
C ALA A 229 8.46 -7.75 -3.57
N LEU A 230 7.47 -7.02 -4.09
CA LEU A 230 6.05 -7.37 -4.01
C LEU A 230 5.77 -8.81 -4.48
N GLY A 231 6.39 -9.24 -5.58
CA GLY A 231 6.21 -10.59 -6.12
C GLY A 231 6.64 -11.70 -5.15
N ALA A 232 7.67 -11.46 -4.33
CA ALA A 232 8.14 -12.41 -3.33
C ALA A 232 7.25 -12.43 -2.06
N LEU A 233 6.52 -11.35 -1.82
CA LEU A 233 5.57 -11.23 -0.70
C LEU A 233 4.19 -11.78 -1.05
N ARG A 234 3.79 -11.79 -2.32
CA ARG A 234 2.51 -12.36 -2.75
C ARG A 234 2.49 -13.89 -2.62
N ASN A 235 1.32 -14.48 -2.68
CA ASN A 235 1.08 -15.93 -2.57
C ASN A 235 1.60 -16.56 -1.26
N LYS A 236 1.61 -15.78 -0.17
CA LYS A 236 1.98 -16.22 1.18
C LYS A 236 0.99 -15.63 2.19
N VAL A 237 0.83 -16.30 3.33
CA VAL A 237 0.13 -15.75 4.48
C VAL A 237 1.17 -15.16 5.41
N HIS A 238 1.24 -13.84 5.43
CA HIS A 238 2.06 -13.13 6.42
C HIS A 238 1.25 -12.91 7.69
N ARG A 239 1.92 -12.42 8.74
CA ARG A 239 1.26 -12.03 9.98
C ARG A 239 1.77 -10.67 10.43
N PHE A 240 0.84 -9.81 10.77
CA PHE A 240 1.09 -8.60 11.54
C PHE A 240 0.55 -8.84 12.94
N ARG A 241 1.45 -8.99 13.92
CA ARG A 241 1.11 -9.64 15.19
C ARG A 241 0.49 -11.03 14.91
N SER A 242 -0.66 -11.32 15.49
CA SER A 242 -1.38 -12.58 15.22
C SER A 242 -2.31 -12.51 13.98
N ILE A 243 -2.51 -11.34 13.38
CA ILE A 243 -3.49 -11.12 12.32
C ILE A 243 -2.91 -11.55 10.96
N PRO A 244 -3.58 -12.42 10.19
CA PRO A 244 -3.18 -12.77 8.84
C PRO A 244 -3.13 -11.55 7.91
N VAL A 245 -2.06 -11.45 7.10
CA VAL A 245 -1.86 -10.41 6.10
C VAL A 245 -1.74 -11.06 4.72
N VAL A 246 -2.60 -10.66 3.81
CA VAL A 246 -2.54 -11.00 2.39
C VAL A 246 -2.02 -9.80 1.62
N VAL A 247 -1.04 -10.05 0.75
CA VAL A 247 -0.39 -9.02 -0.07
C VAL A 247 -0.87 -9.13 -1.50
N THR A 248 -1.23 -7.99 -2.11
CA THR A 248 -1.67 -7.93 -3.50
C THR A 248 -1.19 -6.66 -4.21
N TYR A 249 -1.48 -6.54 -5.51
CA TYR A 249 -1.17 -5.33 -6.28
C TYR A 249 -2.07 -4.16 -5.88
N HIS A 250 -1.53 -2.94 -5.95
CA HIS A 250 -2.31 -1.72 -5.72
C HIS A 250 -3.27 -1.46 -6.89
N PRO A 251 -4.53 -1.03 -6.65
CA PRO A 251 -5.50 -0.78 -7.73
C PRO A 251 -5.00 0.19 -8.80
N ALA A 252 -4.25 1.23 -8.45
CA ALA A 252 -3.64 2.14 -9.41
C ALA A 252 -2.65 1.44 -10.36
N ALA A 253 -2.00 0.37 -9.92
CA ALA A 253 -1.11 -0.43 -10.78
C ALA A 253 -1.92 -1.30 -11.76
N LEU A 254 -3.10 -1.78 -11.37
CA LEU A 254 -4.01 -2.54 -12.23
C LEU A 254 -4.59 -1.69 -13.37
N LEU A 255 -4.77 -0.40 -13.14
CA LEU A 255 -5.20 0.54 -14.19
C LEU A 255 -4.11 0.72 -15.26
N ARG A 256 -2.84 0.69 -14.87
CA ARG A 256 -1.69 0.79 -15.78
C ARG A 256 -1.32 -0.54 -16.44
N ASN A 257 -1.53 -1.66 -15.73
CA ASN A 257 -1.22 -3.01 -16.23
C ASN A 257 -2.37 -3.98 -15.95
N PRO A 258 -3.29 -4.14 -16.92
CA PRO A 258 -4.44 -5.04 -16.78
C PRO A 258 -4.09 -6.53 -16.55
N ASN A 259 -2.88 -6.98 -16.94
CA ASN A 259 -2.45 -8.36 -16.74
C ASN A 259 -2.34 -8.74 -15.24
N TRP A 260 -2.22 -7.76 -14.35
CA TRP A 260 -2.18 -7.99 -12.91
C TRP A 260 -3.56 -8.17 -12.27
N LYS A 261 -4.66 -8.00 -13.02
CA LYS A 261 -6.03 -8.19 -12.51
C LYS A 261 -6.27 -9.63 -12.07
N LYS A 262 -5.89 -10.62 -12.91
CA LYS A 262 -6.08 -12.04 -12.58
C LYS A 262 -5.33 -12.44 -11.29
N PRO A 263 -3.99 -12.22 -11.16
CA PRO A 263 -3.31 -12.51 -9.91
C PRO A 263 -3.85 -11.71 -8.70
N THR A 264 -4.32 -10.48 -8.87
CA THR A 264 -4.99 -9.74 -7.78
C THR A 264 -6.30 -10.42 -7.38
N TRP A 265 -7.07 -10.90 -8.34
CA TRP A 265 -8.31 -11.61 -8.06
C TRP A 265 -8.06 -12.87 -7.22
N ASP A 266 -7.01 -13.63 -7.55
CA ASP A 266 -6.63 -14.83 -6.78
C ASP A 266 -6.24 -14.47 -5.34
N ASP A 267 -5.47 -13.38 -5.12
CA ASP A 267 -5.10 -12.88 -3.80
C ASP A 267 -6.32 -12.45 -2.98
N VAL A 268 -7.24 -11.72 -3.59
CA VAL A 268 -8.44 -11.18 -2.91
C VAL A 268 -9.41 -12.30 -2.53
N ARG A 269 -9.60 -13.28 -3.42
CA ARG A 269 -10.38 -14.51 -3.11
C ARG A 269 -9.75 -15.29 -1.96
N PHE A 270 -8.43 -15.30 -1.90
CA PHE A 270 -7.72 -15.93 -0.80
C PHE A 270 -7.95 -15.18 0.52
N ALA A 271 -7.88 -13.83 0.52
CA ALA A 271 -8.23 -13.04 1.70
C ALA A 271 -9.67 -13.31 2.16
N ARG A 272 -10.63 -13.45 1.23
CA ARG A 272 -12.03 -13.82 1.53
C ARG A 272 -12.10 -15.17 2.25
N ARG A 273 -11.40 -16.19 1.76
CA ARG A 273 -11.40 -17.52 2.42
C ARG A 273 -10.88 -17.46 3.86
N LEU A 274 -9.83 -16.65 4.13
CA LEU A 274 -9.34 -16.46 5.49
C LEU A 274 -10.33 -15.76 6.42
N LEU A 275 -11.24 -14.94 5.87
CA LEU A 275 -12.31 -14.32 6.65
C LEU A 275 -13.42 -15.33 7.04
N ASP A 276 -13.61 -16.35 6.23
CA ASP A 276 -14.69 -17.33 6.41
C ASP A 276 -14.21 -18.53 7.25
N ALA A 277 -12.89 -18.69 7.45
CA ALA A 277 -12.28 -19.65 8.37
C ALA A 277 -12.33 -19.14 9.81
#